data_ac7318606a7659cdaddbbab0f054d39d
#
_entry.id   ac7318606a7659cdaddbbab0f054d39d
#
_cell.length_a   1.000
_cell.length_b   1.000
_cell.length_c   1.000
_cell.angle_alpha   90.00
_cell.angle_beta   90.00
_cell.angle_gamma   90.00
#
_symmetry.space_group_name_H-M   'P 1'
#
loop_
_entity.id
_entity.type
_entity.pdbx_description
1 polymer ?
#
loop_
_entity_poly.entity_id
_entity_poly.type
_entity_poly.pdbx_seq_one_letter_code
_entity_poly.pdbx_strand_id
1 'polypeptide(L)'
;MMPASATHVYRRSIRFADTDAAGVAHFSRLLVIIEEAVHDFFQSRGLPILDAATAWPVVSIHADYSAGCRFQDEITVSLSVDKIGTSSFGFSFAAAKADGTACFGGKATLCHIDPGLHAPAPIPAKTRDALGATPE
;
A
#
# COMPACT_ATOMS: atom_id res chain seq x y z
N MET A 1 12.27 -9.60 -21.24
CA MET A 1 11.94 -9.99 -19.84
C MET A 1 11.69 -8.73 -19.03
N MET A 2 10.56 -8.70 -18.35
CA MET A 2 10.25 -7.54 -17.51
C MET A 2 11.15 -7.54 -16.28
N PRO A 3 11.66 -6.36 -15.85
CA PRO A 3 12.39 -6.32 -14.59
C PRO A 3 11.46 -6.76 -13.45
N ALA A 4 12.02 -7.51 -12.53
CA ALA A 4 11.27 -7.87 -11.33
C ALA A 4 11.00 -6.63 -10.52
N SER A 5 9.80 -6.52 -9.98
CA SER A 5 9.41 -5.42 -9.10
C SER A 5 9.26 -5.93 -7.67
N ALA A 6 9.40 -5.01 -6.72
CA ALA A 6 9.32 -5.35 -5.31
C ALA A 6 7.92 -5.85 -4.94
N THR A 7 7.89 -6.82 -4.02
CA THR A 7 6.67 -7.32 -3.41
C THR A 7 6.78 -7.20 -1.91
N HIS A 8 5.64 -7.15 -1.23
CA HIS A 8 5.61 -7.02 0.22
C HIS A 8 4.33 -7.66 0.77
N VAL A 9 4.40 -8.18 1.98
CA VAL A 9 3.26 -8.78 2.65
C VAL A 9 3.10 -8.11 4.02
N TYR A 10 1.90 -7.65 4.31
CA TYR A 10 1.53 -7.03 5.57
C TYR A 10 0.36 -7.79 6.18
N ARG A 11 0.48 -8.15 7.46
CA ARG A 11 -0.56 -8.91 8.17
C ARG A 11 -1.06 -8.11 9.36
N ARG A 12 -2.37 -8.15 9.55
CA ARG A 12 -2.99 -7.62 10.77
C ARG A 12 -4.38 -8.21 10.96
N SER A 13 -4.90 -8.09 12.17
CA SER A 13 -6.30 -8.40 12.43
C SER A 13 -7.18 -7.16 12.23
N ILE A 14 -8.46 -7.40 11.94
CA ILE A 14 -9.47 -6.34 11.92
C ILE A 14 -9.78 -5.98 13.37
N ARG A 15 -9.67 -4.69 13.68
CA ARG A 15 -9.91 -4.15 15.01
C ARG A 15 -11.35 -3.68 15.14
N PHE A 16 -11.82 -3.60 16.36
CA PHE A 16 -13.19 -3.11 16.61
C PHE A 16 -13.40 -1.72 16.00
N ALA A 17 -12.41 -0.83 16.11
CA ALA A 17 -12.48 0.52 15.55
C ALA A 17 -12.57 0.54 14.00
N ASP A 18 -12.24 -0.56 13.33
CA ASP A 18 -12.35 -0.65 11.88
C ASP A 18 -13.78 -0.96 11.44
N THR A 19 -14.64 -1.44 12.33
CA THR A 19 -15.96 -1.93 11.99
C THR A 19 -17.04 -0.84 12.09
N ASP A 20 -18.15 -1.08 11.40
CA ASP A 20 -19.31 -0.20 11.40
C ASP A 20 -20.49 -0.91 12.08
N ALA A 21 -21.68 -0.28 12.00
CA ALA A 21 -22.89 -0.81 12.62
C ALA A 21 -23.33 -2.16 12.03
N ALA A 22 -22.87 -2.53 10.85
CA ALA A 22 -23.14 -3.82 10.22
C ALA A 22 -22.19 -4.93 10.72
N GLY A 23 -21.20 -4.57 11.53
CA GLY A 23 -20.25 -5.52 12.08
C GLY A 23 -19.12 -5.92 11.15
N VAL A 24 -18.93 -5.18 10.06
CA VAL A 24 -17.84 -5.40 9.10
C VAL A 24 -16.96 -4.16 9.01
N ALA A 25 -15.71 -4.34 8.60
CA ALA A 25 -14.80 -3.23 8.38
C ALA A 25 -15.39 -2.29 7.34
N HIS A 26 -15.45 -0.98 7.69
CA HIS A 26 -15.95 0.04 6.79
C HIS A 26 -14.98 0.21 5.62
N PHE A 27 -15.50 0.48 4.42
CA PHE A 27 -14.63 0.59 3.25
C PHE A 27 -13.51 1.63 3.43
N SER A 28 -13.76 2.72 4.13
CA SER A 28 -12.73 3.73 4.39
C SER A 28 -11.61 3.18 5.27
N ARG A 29 -11.91 2.25 6.17
CA ARG A 29 -10.91 1.62 7.01
C ARG A 29 -10.06 0.63 6.22
N LEU A 30 -10.63 -0.02 5.22
CA LEU A 30 -9.86 -0.89 4.32
C LEU A 30 -8.83 -0.08 3.53
N LEU A 31 -9.18 1.16 3.13
CA LEU A 31 -8.22 2.07 2.50
C LEU A 31 -7.08 2.45 3.46
N VAL A 32 -7.38 2.67 4.74
CA VAL A 32 -6.36 2.93 5.76
C VAL A 32 -5.43 1.72 5.90
N ILE A 33 -5.96 0.51 5.85
CA ILE A 33 -5.15 -0.71 5.93
C ILE A 33 -4.20 -0.83 4.75
N ILE A 34 -4.62 -0.42 3.55
CA ILE A 34 -3.74 -0.36 2.38
C ILE A 34 -2.61 0.65 2.63
N GLU A 35 -2.92 1.81 3.20
CA GLU A 35 -1.90 2.80 3.57
C GLU A 35 -0.92 2.24 4.58
N GLU A 36 -1.41 1.52 5.60
CA GLU A 36 -0.55 0.86 6.58
C GLU A 36 0.41 -0.11 5.90
N ALA A 37 -0.08 -0.88 4.94
CA ALA A 37 0.74 -1.84 4.21
C ALA A 37 1.85 -1.14 3.42
N VAL A 38 1.56 -0.01 2.80
CA VAL A 38 2.56 0.80 2.08
C VAL A 38 3.60 1.35 3.05
N HIS A 39 3.17 1.88 4.20
CA HIS A 39 4.09 2.38 5.22
C HIS A 39 4.98 1.26 5.75
N ASP A 40 4.43 0.08 5.97
CA ASP A 40 5.19 -1.09 6.40
C ASP A 40 6.23 -1.50 5.35
N PHE A 41 5.88 -1.43 4.07
CA PHE A 41 6.82 -1.65 2.97
C PHE A 41 8.00 -0.68 3.06
N PHE A 42 7.74 0.62 3.19
CA PHE A 42 8.79 1.63 3.27
C PHE A 42 9.64 1.43 4.53
N GLN A 43 9.00 1.23 5.67
CA GLN A 43 9.69 1.04 6.93
C GLN A 43 10.59 -0.19 6.92
N SER A 44 10.12 -1.30 6.36
CA SER A 44 10.89 -2.54 6.29
C SER A 44 12.15 -2.42 5.45
N ARG A 45 12.21 -1.42 4.58
CA ARG A 45 13.35 -1.16 3.70
C ARG A 45 14.17 0.05 4.14
N GLY A 46 13.86 0.61 5.30
CA GLY A 46 14.58 1.78 5.82
C GLY A 46 14.40 3.04 4.98
N LEU A 47 13.25 3.16 4.30
CA LEU A 47 12.95 4.30 3.46
C LEU A 47 12.07 5.30 4.18
N PRO A 48 12.33 6.61 4.07
CA PRO A 48 11.45 7.61 4.67
C PRO A 48 10.15 7.70 3.87
N ILE A 49 9.01 7.79 4.57
CA ILE A 49 7.71 8.05 3.96
C ILE A 49 7.36 9.54 4.06
N LEU A 50 7.90 10.21 5.06
CA LEU A 50 7.68 11.64 5.28
C LEU A 50 8.88 12.23 6.00
N ASP A 51 9.49 13.24 5.40
CA ASP A 51 10.54 14.05 6.01
C ASP A 51 10.59 15.43 5.32
N ALA A 52 11.66 16.20 5.53
CA ALA A 52 11.77 17.54 4.97
C ALA A 52 11.82 17.56 3.42
N ALA A 53 12.22 16.46 2.79
CA ALA A 53 12.41 16.36 1.34
C ALA A 53 11.45 15.39 0.67
N THR A 54 10.60 14.69 1.44
CA THR A 54 9.85 13.55 0.92
C THR A 54 8.45 13.50 1.50
N ALA A 55 7.46 13.37 0.64
CA ALA A 55 6.10 12.96 1.00
C ALA A 55 5.51 12.15 -0.16
N TRP A 56 4.55 11.30 0.15
CA TRP A 56 4.01 10.33 -0.80
C TRP A 56 2.48 10.32 -0.79
N PRO A 57 1.82 11.40 -1.28
CA PRO A 57 0.36 11.37 -1.41
C PRO A 57 -0.09 10.30 -2.40
N VAL A 58 -1.23 9.70 -2.10
CA VAL A 58 -1.93 8.83 -3.05
C VAL A 58 -2.68 9.72 -4.02
N VAL A 59 -2.43 9.58 -5.31
CA VAL A 59 -3.07 10.41 -6.34
C VAL A 59 -4.18 9.65 -7.07
N SER A 60 -4.19 8.32 -6.97
CA SER A 60 -5.23 7.50 -7.61
C SER A 60 -5.33 6.18 -6.85
N ILE A 61 -6.55 5.72 -6.63
CA ILE A 61 -6.79 4.41 -6.06
C ILE A 61 -8.08 3.83 -6.64
N HIS A 62 -8.03 2.54 -6.98
CA HIS A 62 -9.18 1.74 -7.35
C HIS A 62 -9.19 0.51 -6.48
N ALA A 63 -10.34 0.20 -5.89
CA ALA A 63 -10.49 -0.98 -5.05
C ALA A 63 -11.83 -1.65 -5.33
N ASP A 64 -11.80 -2.97 -5.45
CA ASP A 64 -12.98 -3.81 -5.52
C ASP A 64 -13.09 -4.62 -4.23
N TYR A 65 -14.29 -4.70 -3.70
CA TYR A 65 -14.56 -5.40 -2.44
C TYR A 65 -15.40 -6.64 -2.75
N SER A 66 -14.94 -7.81 -2.29
CA SER A 66 -15.57 -9.09 -2.63
C SER A 66 -16.13 -9.83 -1.42
N ALA A 67 -15.56 -9.62 -0.21
CA ALA A 67 -16.06 -10.24 1.01
C ALA A 67 -15.85 -9.30 2.20
N GLY A 68 -16.80 -9.25 3.10
CA GLY A 68 -16.71 -8.43 4.30
C GLY A 68 -15.66 -8.96 5.28
N CYS A 69 -14.95 -8.05 5.93
CA CYS A 69 -14.00 -8.38 6.99
C CYS A 69 -14.63 -8.05 8.33
N ARG A 70 -14.62 -9.01 9.25
CA ARG A 70 -15.25 -8.87 10.57
C ARG A 70 -14.21 -8.64 11.64
N PHE A 71 -14.66 -8.15 12.79
CA PHE A 71 -13.82 -7.99 13.97
C PHE A 71 -13.05 -9.29 14.25
N GLN A 72 -11.74 -9.16 14.46
CA GLN A 72 -10.78 -10.23 14.74
C GLN A 72 -10.40 -11.11 13.55
N ASP A 73 -10.97 -10.90 12.38
CA ASP A 73 -10.47 -11.58 11.17
C ASP A 73 -9.01 -11.21 10.96
N GLU A 74 -8.17 -12.22 10.73
CA GLU A 74 -6.79 -12.01 10.32
C GLU A 74 -6.75 -11.81 8.82
N ILE A 75 -6.14 -10.72 8.37
CA ILE A 75 -5.99 -10.44 6.94
C ILE A 75 -4.53 -10.31 6.56
N THR A 76 -4.24 -10.71 5.34
CA THR A 76 -2.93 -10.57 4.71
C THR A 76 -3.08 -9.68 3.49
N VAL A 77 -2.36 -8.56 3.46
CA VAL A 77 -2.33 -7.65 2.32
C VAL A 77 -1.03 -7.88 1.57
N SER A 78 -1.14 -8.24 0.30
CA SER A 78 0.01 -8.41 -0.59
C SER A 78 0.12 -7.20 -1.51
N LEU A 79 1.31 -6.62 -1.57
CA LEU A 79 1.62 -5.50 -2.44
C LEU A 79 2.59 -5.94 -3.52
N SER A 80 2.42 -5.42 -4.74
CA SER A 80 3.36 -5.62 -5.83
C SER A 80 3.53 -4.29 -6.57
N VAL A 81 4.75 -3.81 -6.69
CA VAL A 81 5.05 -2.61 -7.47
C VAL A 81 4.93 -2.97 -8.94
N ASP A 82 4.12 -2.26 -9.70
CA ASP A 82 3.87 -2.58 -11.11
C ASP A 82 4.35 -1.53 -12.10
N LYS A 83 4.44 -0.27 -11.68
CA LYS A 83 4.90 0.84 -12.53
C LYS A 83 5.80 1.75 -11.73
N ILE A 84 6.89 2.22 -12.34
CA ILE A 84 7.79 3.21 -11.74
C ILE A 84 8.03 4.29 -12.78
N GLY A 85 7.51 5.50 -12.50
CA GLY A 85 7.73 6.68 -13.34
C GLY A 85 8.84 7.55 -12.79
N THR A 86 8.95 8.77 -13.29
CA THR A 86 9.96 9.72 -12.81
C THR A 86 9.68 10.16 -11.38
N SER A 87 8.44 10.53 -11.07
CA SER A 87 8.03 11.04 -9.76
C SER A 87 6.90 10.22 -9.13
N SER A 88 6.43 9.16 -9.76
CA SER A 88 5.33 8.35 -9.23
C SER A 88 5.62 6.87 -9.39
N PHE A 89 4.95 6.06 -8.57
CA PHE A 89 4.93 4.62 -8.79
C PHE A 89 3.53 4.07 -8.51
N GLY A 90 3.20 2.99 -9.20
CA GLY A 90 1.97 2.26 -9.01
C GLY A 90 2.22 0.94 -8.32
N PHE A 91 1.20 0.46 -7.59
CA PHE A 91 1.24 -0.87 -7.03
C PHE A 91 -0.13 -1.52 -7.11
N SER A 92 -0.12 -2.85 -7.18
CA SER A 92 -1.31 -3.67 -7.04
C SER A 92 -1.38 -4.20 -5.63
N PHE A 93 -2.57 -4.34 -5.09
CA PHE A 93 -2.76 -4.91 -3.77
C PHE A 93 -3.89 -5.93 -3.78
N ALA A 94 -3.78 -6.92 -2.89
CA ALA A 94 -4.81 -7.92 -2.69
C ALA A 94 -4.81 -8.31 -1.22
N ALA A 95 -6.00 -8.42 -0.63
CA ALA A 95 -6.16 -8.80 0.75
C ALA A 95 -7.02 -10.04 0.87
N ALA A 96 -6.61 -10.97 1.71
CA ALA A 96 -7.30 -12.23 1.94
C ALA A 96 -7.31 -12.56 3.43
N LYS A 97 -8.35 -13.30 3.84
CA LYS A 97 -8.45 -13.84 5.20
C LYS A 97 -7.55 -15.07 5.36
N ALA A 98 -7.37 -15.50 6.60
CA ALA A 98 -6.56 -16.67 6.93
C ALA A 98 -7.00 -17.94 6.19
N ASP A 99 -8.29 -18.08 5.89
CA ASP A 99 -8.83 -19.23 5.14
C ASP A 99 -8.66 -19.11 3.63
N GLY A 100 -8.03 -18.04 3.14
CA GLY A 100 -7.84 -17.79 1.72
C GLY A 100 -8.96 -17.00 1.04
N THR A 101 -10.01 -16.64 1.77
CA THR A 101 -11.12 -15.85 1.19
C THR A 101 -10.62 -14.48 0.77
N ALA A 102 -10.75 -14.15 -0.52
CA ALA A 102 -10.41 -12.81 -1.03
C ALA A 102 -11.39 -11.77 -0.48
N CYS A 103 -10.86 -10.66 0.03
CA CYS A 103 -11.66 -9.61 0.65
C CYS A 103 -11.74 -8.36 -0.21
N PHE A 104 -10.61 -7.85 -0.63
CA PHE A 104 -10.53 -6.66 -1.49
C PHE A 104 -9.22 -6.68 -2.26
N GLY A 105 -9.18 -5.91 -3.33
CA GLY A 105 -7.98 -5.79 -4.14
C GLY A 105 -8.11 -4.63 -5.10
N GLY A 106 -7.01 -4.23 -5.71
CA GLY A 106 -7.02 -3.13 -6.66
C GLY A 106 -5.64 -2.60 -6.97
N LYS A 107 -5.60 -1.33 -7.33
CA LYS A 107 -4.37 -0.62 -7.72
C LYS A 107 -4.37 0.78 -7.15
N ALA A 108 -3.19 1.29 -6.88
CA ALA A 108 -3.01 2.67 -6.44
C ALA A 108 -1.75 3.27 -7.05
N THR A 109 -1.73 4.59 -7.14
CA THR A 109 -0.56 5.36 -7.59
C THR A 109 -0.21 6.39 -6.54
N LEU A 110 1.07 6.42 -6.16
CA LEU A 110 1.62 7.43 -5.26
C LEU A 110 2.54 8.33 -6.05
N CYS A 111 2.55 9.60 -5.69
CA CYS A 111 3.46 10.58 -6.29
C CYS A 111 4.45 11.06 -5.22
N HIS A 112 5.73 11.10 -5.59
CA HIS A 112 6.74 11.73 -4.73
C HIS A 112 6.66 13.24 -4.89
N ILE A 113 6.52 13.94 -3.78
CA ILE A 113 6.53 15.40 -3.78
C ILE A 113 7.61 15.91 -2.83
N ASP A 114 8.09 17.10 -3.12
CA ASP A 114 8.89 17.90 -2.20
C ASP A 114 7.91 18.69 -1.32
N PRO A 115 7.83 18.42 0.00
CA PRO A 115 6.88 19.12 0.87
C PRO A 115 7.08 20.62 0.94
N GLY A 116 8.34 21.08 0.80
CA GLY A 116 8.67 22.50 0.85
C GLY A 116 8.17 23.25 -0.38
N LEU A 117 8.15 22.61 -1.52
CA LEU A 117 7.70 23.20 -2.80
C LEU A 117 6.26 22.84 -3.15
N HIS A 118 5.67 21.86 -2.47
CA HIS A 118 4.36 21.28 -2.79
C HIS A 118 4.26 20.88 -4.27
N ALA A 119 5.31 20.29 -4.80
CA ALA A 119 5.42 19.96 -6.22
C ALA A 119 6.01 18.57 -6.40
N PRO A 120 5.63 17.87 -7.49
CA PRO A 120 6.26 16.59 -7.81
C PRO A 120 7.77 16.74 -7.95
N ALA A 121 8.48 15.73 -7.47
CA ALA A 121 9.94 15.66 -7.53
C ALA A 121 10.36 14.24 -7.90
N PRO A 122 11.53 14.07 -8.53
CA PRO A 122 12.00 12.74 -8.90
C PRO A 122 12.08 11.82 -7.69
N ILE A 123 11.73 10.56 -7.87
CA ILE A 123 11.85 9.55 -6.83
C ILE A 123 13.31 9.47 -6.39
N PRO A 124 13.62 9.56 -5.08
CA PRO A 124 14.99 9.41 -4.62
C PRO A 124 15.60 8.07 -5.05
N ALA A 125 16.90 8.08 -5.38
CA ALA A 125 17.56 6.90 -5.94
C ALA A 125 17.42 5.66 -5.06
N LYS A 126 17.60 5.82 -3.75
CA LYS A 126 17.47 4.71 -2.81
C LYS A 126 16.07 4.10 -2.83
N THR A 127 15.04 4.95 -2.88
CA THR A 127 13.64 4.50 -2.96
C THR A 127 13.39 3.81 -4.30
N ARG A 128 13.86 4.42 -5.39
CA ARG A 128 13.70 3.84 -6.73
C ARG A 128 14.31 2.43 -6.80
N ASP A 129 15.51 2.27 -6.25
CA ASP A 129 16.19 0.98 -6.22
C ASP A 129 15.36 -0.05 -5.43
N ALA A 130 14.81 0.35 -4.30
CA ALA A 130 14.00 -0.54 -3.47
C ALA A 130 12.67 -0.92 -4.16
N LEU A 131 12.05 0.01 -4.90
CA LEU A 131 10.81 -0.26 -5.62
C LEU A 131 11.02 -1.27 -6.76
N GLY A 132 12.19 -1.24 -7.40
CA GLY A 132 12.52 -2.14 -8.48
C GLY A 132 13.23 -3.42 -8.04
N ALA A 133 13.54 -3.55 -6.73
CA ALA A 133 14.33 -4.66 -6.24
C ALA A 133 13.54 -5.97 -6.26
N THR A 134 14.21 -7.05 -6.67
CA THR A 134 13.67 -8.39 -6.54
C THR A 134 13.87 -8.85 -5.09
N PRO A 135 12.84 -9.37 -4.41
CA PRO A 135 13.05 -9.97 -3.10
C PRO A 135 13.95 -11.20 -3.23
N GLU A 136 14.93 -11.29 -2.37
CA GLU A 136 15.82 -12.44 -2.33
C GLU A 136 15.34 -13.49 -1.36
#